data_b5bfc6aa580aed80a1bece1f6968f418
#
_entry.id   b5bfc6aa580aed80a1bece1f6968f418
#
_cell.length_a   1.000
_cell.length_b   1.000
_cell.length_c   1.000
_cell.angle_alpha   90.00
_cell.angle_beta   90.00
_cell.angle_gamma   90.00
#
_symmetry.space_group_name_H-M   'P 1'
#
loop_
_entity.id
_entity.type
_entity.pdbx_description
1 polymer ?
#
loop_
_entity_poly.entity_id
_entity_poly.type
_entity_poly.pdbx_seq_one_letter_code
_entity_poly.pdbx_strand_id
1 'polypeptide(L)'
;MRTLSELACDGLPPQRSSKSKPVEDVFSFVVHFNISPMTNSVKFRPYPGADLVQANAPMVRAYQTVAAYQAEHGEIGLTKSGAWNRHCIDCVVRRMDFPNWTAEKLYSVNKVLNEYDVPPLEYLRVLLTSLRLGRKMGSGWRLTKPGMVLVGDPEAAFATIAPAFLFRFDHSEGRRAGEAPVGDWHLWLHAINRMPWDGFTLPDLANLLHGPSAGGGWRGPAGGLFSAIAMPLEWAGLLTRTDSGGIDEMIWRKTPLWAAGLEFQPQTISTNVVPFTSRV
;
A
#
# COMPACT_ATOMS: atom_id res chain seq x y z
N MET A 1 20.51 5.57 34.74
CA MET A 1 20.97 5.76 33.38
C MET A 1 20.77 4.43 32.67
N ARG A 2 19.67 4.28 31.93
CA ARG A 2 19.43 3.11 31.08
C ARG A 2 20.01 3.44 29.70
N THR A 3 20.75 2.54 29.12
CA THR A 3 21.48 2.71 27.88
C THR A 3 20.54 2.73 26.68
N LEU A 4 20.88 3.51 25.65
CA LEU A 4 20.15 3.73 24.39
C LEU A 4 19.90 2.47 23.53
N SER A 5 20.21 1.27 24.02
CA SER A 5 19.97 -0.01 23.33
C SER A 5 18.59 -0.61 23.54
N GLU A 6 17.75 -0.06 24.45
CA GLU A 6 16.42 -0.63 24.77
C GLU A 6 15.25 0.06 24.07
N LEU A 7 15.48 1.10 23.27
CA LEU A 7 14.41 1.86 22.58
C LEU A 7 14.30 1.58 21.07
N ALA A 8 15.06 0.63 20.55
CA ALA A 8 14.96 0.25 19.14
C ALA A 8 14.32 -1.13 19.06
N CYS A 9 13.18 -1.25 18.40
CA CYS A 9 12.63 -2.47 17.79
C CYS A 9 11.20 -2.88 18.13
N ASP A 10 10.37 -2.05 18.77
CA ASP A 10 8.97 -2.47 19.02
C ASP A 10 7.98 -2.21 17.85
N GLY A 11 8.45 -1.87 16.65
CA GLY A 11 7.59 -1.47 15.55
C GLY A 11 7.66 -2.27 14.24
N LEU A 12 8.63 -3.18 14.07
CA LEU A 12 8.73 -4.01 12.86
C LEU A 12 8.66 -5.49 13.25
N PRO A 13 7.88 -6.31 12.53
CA PRO A 13 7.88 -7.74 12.77
C PRO A 13 9.29 -8.30 12.57
N PRO A 14 9.77 -9.22 13.44
CA PRO A 14 11.08 -9.82 13.31
C PRO A 14 11.18 -10.52 11.96
N GLN A 15 12.03 -10.02 11.08
CA GLN A 15 12.40 -10.72 9.85
C GLN A 15 13.14 -11.99 10.26
N ARG A 16 12.50 -13.13 10.04
CA ARG A 16 13.18 -14.43 10.17
C ARG A 16 14.30 -14.48 9.15
N SER A 17 15.51 -14.73 9.63
CA SER A 17 16.62 -15.26 8.87
C SER A 17 16.12 -16.49 8.08
N SER A 18 15.77 -16.31 6.82
CA SER A 18 15.41 -17.40 5.94
C SER A 18 16.69 -18.02 5.42
N LYS A 19 16.90 -19.30 5.77
CA LYS A 19 17.85 -20.18 5.06
C LYS A 19 17.57 -20.05 3.56
N SER A 20 18.62 -19.80 2.79
CA SER A 20 18.63 -19.66 1.35
C SER A 20 17.79 -20.73 0.66
N LYS A 21 16.62 -20.35 0.12
CA LYS A 21 15.91 -21.14 -0.89
C LYS A 21 16.55 -20.89 -2.26
N PRO A 22 16.51 -21.87 -3.17
CA PRO A 22 17.09 -21.73 -4.51
C PRO A 22 16.44 -20.56 -5.26
N VAL A 23 17.26 -19.88 -6.06
CA VAL A 23 17.02 -18.60 -6.74
C VAL A 23 15.87 -18.63 -7.78
N GLU A 24 15.24 -19.76 -8.01
CA GLU A 24 14.22 -19.90 -9.07
C GLU A 24 12.79 -19.55 -8.63
N ASP A 25 12.49 -19.43 -7.32
CA ASP A 25 11.12 -19.20 -6.82
C ASP A 25 10.79 -17.73 -6.48
N VAL A 26 11.70 -16.79 -6.70
CA VAL A 26 11.52 -15.37 -6.31
C VAL A 26 10.73 -14.56 -7.35
N PHE A 27 10.43 -15.12 -8.51
CA PHE A 27 9.81 -14.38 -9.63
C PHE A 27 8.37 -14.77 -9.97
N SER A 28 7.66 -15.43 -9.07
CA SER A 28 6.22 -15.67 -9.29
C SER A 28 5.35 -14.70 -8.51
N PHE A 29 5.54 -13.38 -8.70
CA PHE A 29 4.43 -12.45 -8.52
C PHE A 29 3.43 -12.72 -9.64
N VAL A 30 2.66 -13.76 -9.49
CA VAL A 30 1.50 -13.99 -10.34
C VAL A 30 0.49 -12.91 -9.93
N VAL A 31 0.39 -11.87 -10.77
CA VAL A 31 -0.72 -10.92 -10.69
C VAL A 31 -1.99 -11.72 -10.95
N HIS A 32 -2.55 -12.29 -9.89
CA HIS A 32 -3.88 -12.87 -9.96
C HIS A 32 -4.86 -11.72 -10.15
N PHE A 33 -5.34 -11.54 -11.38
CA PHE A 33 -6.48 -10.69 -11.67
C PHE A 33 -7.71 -11.33 -11.03
N ASN A 34 -7.91 -11.10 -9.75
CA ASN A 34 -9.16 -11.46 -9.09
C ASN A 34 -10.22 -10.43 -9.51
N ILE A 35 -10.81 -10.66 -10.67
CA ILE A 35 -12.03 -9.96 -11.09
C ILE A 35 -13.17 -10.61 -10.32
N SER A 36 -13.36 -10.20 -9.07
CA SER A 36 -14.57 -10.56 -8.33
C SER A 36 -15.77 -9.88 -8.99
N PRO A 37 -16.87 -10.57 -9.27
CA PRO A 37 -18.05 -10.00 -9.92
C PRO A 37 -18.88 -9.10 -8.98
N MET A 38 -18.30 -8.57 -7.91
CA MET A 38 -18.98 -7.65 -7.03
C MET A 38 -18.99 -6.23 -7.62
N THR A 39 -20.18 -5.76 -7.82
CA THR A 39 -20.58 -4.40 -8.24
C THR A 39 -19.52 -3.35 -7.89
N ASN A 40 -19.09 -2.59 -8.89
CA ASN A 40 -18.22 -1.38 -8.79
C ASN A 40 -18.85 -0.31 -7.87
N SER A 41 -19.02 -0.64 -6.58
CA SER A 41 -19.71 0.23 -5.62
C SER A 41 -18.83 1.39 -5.12
N VAL A 42 -17.52 1.32 -5.35
CA VAL A 42 -16.58 2.41 -5.08
C VAL A 42 -15.78 2.69 -6.34
N LYS A 43 -15.74 3.95 -6.77
CA LYS A 43 -14.99 4.41 -7.94
C LYS A 43 -13.97 5.46 -7.53
N PHE A 44 -12.86 5.50 -8.26
CA PHE A 44 -11.90 6.60 -8.15
C PHE A 44 -12.32 7.73 -9.08
N ARG A 45 -12.37 8.95 -8.55
CA ARG A 45 -12.65 10.15 -9.33
C ARG A 45 -11.43 10.53 -10.16
N PRO A 46 -11.60 10.93 -11.42
CA PRO A 46 -10.47 11.26 -12.29
C PRO A 46 -9.76 12.59 -11.92
N TYR A 47 -10.47 13.51 -11.24
CA TYR A 47 -9.98 14.86 -10.93
C TYR A 47 -10.21 15.20 -9.45
N PRO A 48 -9.42 14.64 -8.52
CA PRO A 48 -9.59 14.89 -7.10
C PRO A 48 -8.97 16.22 -6.61
N GLY A 49 -8.27 16.95 -7.48
CA GLY A 49 -7.51 18.16 -7.18
C GLY A 49 -6.01 17.90 -7.08
N ALA A 50 -5.24 18.56 -7.98
CA ALA A 50 -3.79 18.34 -8.08
C ALA A 50 -3.06 18.61 -6.77
N ASP A 51 -3.40 19.72 -6.06
CA ASP A 51 -2.80 20.06 -4.77
C ASP A 51 -3.11 19.00 -3.70
N LEU A 52 -4.33 18.46 -3.69
CA LEU A 52 -4.68 17.39 -2.75
C LEU A 52 -3.90 16.12 -3.01
N VAL A 53 -3.69 15.77 -4.28
CA VAL A 53 -2.88 14.61 -4.66
C VAL A 53 -1.43 14.84 -4.23
N GLN A 54 -0.85 16.00 -4.53
CA GLN A 54 0.52 16.33 -4.14
C GLN A 54 0.72 16.29 -2.63
N ALA A 55 -0.24 16.82 -1.87
CA ALA A 55 -0.15 16.81 -0.41
C ALA A 55 -0.30 15.44 0.21
N ASN A 56 -1.16 14.56 -0.35
CA ASN A 56 -1.61 13.35 0.34
C ASN A 56 -1.18 12.03 -0.30
N ALA A 57 -0.77 11.97 -1.59
CA ALA A 57 -0.50 10.72 -2.30
C ALA A 57 1.01 10.39 -2.39
N PRO A 58 1.60 9.69 -1.39
CA PRO A 58 3.04 9.41 -1.38
C PRO A 58 3.49 8.55 -2.56
N MET A 59 2.67 7.63 -3.06
CA MET A 59 2.99 6.84 -4.26
C MET A 59 3.16 7.71 -5.51
N VAL A 60 2.34 8.76 -5.65
CA VAL A 60 2.47 9.72 -6.78
C VAL A 60 3.75 10.52 -6.64
N ARG A 61 4.07 11.02 -5.44
CA ARG A 61 5.33 11.74 -5.17
C ARG A 61 6.55 10.85 -5.38
N ALA A 62 6.50 9.58 -4.94
CA ALA A 62 7.59 8.63 -5.19
C ALA A 62 7.78 8.37 -6.70
N TYR A 63 6.69 8.25 -7.46
CA TYR A 63 6.73 8.14 -8.92
C TYR A 63 7.42 9.35 -9.57
N GLN A 64 7.06 10.56 -9.16
CA GLN A 64 7.70 11.79 -9.63
C GLN A 64 9.19 11.84 -9.26
N THR A 65 9.55 11.36 -8.06
CA THR A 65 10.95 11.28 -7.62
C THR A 65 11.75 10.28 -8.47
N VAL A 66 11.16 9.14 -8.83
CA VAL A 66 11.78 8.18 -9.75
C VAL A 66 11.96 8.77 -11.15
N ALA A 67 11.00 9.54 -11.62
CA ALA A 67 11.10 10.23 -12.91
C ALA A 67 12.20 11.31 -12.90
N ALA A 68 12.30 12.06 -11.81
CA ALA A 68 13.38 13.04 -11.63
C ALA A 68 14.76 12.35 -11.60
N TYR A 69 14.90 11.24 -10.87
CA TYR A 69 16.12 10.45 -10.90
C TYR A 69 16.50 10.01 -12.32
N GLN A 70 15.51 9.50 -13.08
CA GLN A 70 15.76 9.09 -14.47
C GLN A 70 16.16 10.26 -15.36
N ALA A 71 15.60 11.46 -15.18
CA ALA A 71 15.97 12.65 -15.94
C ALA A 71 17.41 13.08 -15.66
N GLU A 72 17.89 12.92 -14.42
CA GLU A 72 19.25 13.28 -14.00
C GLU A 72 20.29 12.22 -14.38
N HIS A 73 19.96 10.95 -14.29
CA HIS A 73 20.91 9.83 -14.37
C HIS A 73 20.68 8.90 -15.58
N GLY A 74 19.59 9.09 -16.34
CA GLY A 74 19.24 8.24 -17.46
C GLY A 74 18.54 6.94 -17.00
N GLU A 75 18.88 5.83 -17.64
CA GLU A 75 18.31 4.53 -17.35
C GLU A 75 18.65 4.04 -15.93
N ILE A 76 17.65 3.52 -15.22
CA ILE A 76 17.84 2.95 -13.89
C ILE A 76 18.46 1.55 -14.03
N GLY A 77 19.67 1.36 -13.54
CA GLY A 77 20.32 0.05 -13.55
C GLY A 77 19.57 -0.98 -12.71
N LEU A 78 19.50 -2.22 -13.21
CA LEU A 78 18.91 -3.34 -12.51
C LEU A 78 19.97 -4.25 -11.90
N THR A 79 19.64 -4.85 -10.75
CA THR A 79 20.39 -5.97 -10.17
C THR A 79 20.17 -7.24 -10.97
N LYS A 80 20.92 -8.31 -10.66
CA LYS A 80 20.71 -9.64 -11.27
C LYS A 80 19.29 -10.17 -11.02
N SER A 81 18.68 -9.83 -9.89
CA SER A 81 17.29 -10.19 -9.56
C SER A 81 16.23 -9.31 -10.22
N GLY A 82 16.62 -8.28 -10.98
CA GLY A 82 15.70 -7.37 -11.66
C GLY A 82 15.15 -6.23 -10.78
N ALA A 83 15.66 -6.10 -9.56
CA ALA A 83 15.37 -4.96 -8.68
C ALA A 83 16.15 -3.72 -9.12
N TRP A 84 15.68 -2.50 -8.80
CA TRP A 84 16.46 -1.29 -8.99
C TRP A 84 17.76 -1.33 -8.19
N ASN A 85 18.83 -0.80 -8.77
CA ASN A 85 20.14 -0.81 -8.12
C ASN A 85 20.17 0.11 -6.90
N ARG A 86 21.15 -0.12 -6.03
CA ARG A 86 21.34 0.62 -4.77
C ARG A 86 21.48 2.12 -4.95
N HIS A 87 22.13 2.56 -6.03
CA HIS A 87 22.30 3.99 -6.29
C HIS A 87 20.94 4.68 -6.51
N CYS A 88 20.06 4.07 -7.31
CA CYS A 88 18.71 4.58 -7.49
C CYS A 88 17.94 4.59 -6.16
N ILE A 89 17.98 3.49 -5.41
CA ILE A 89 17.27 3.39 -4.12
C ILE A 89 17.74 4.46 -3.14
N ASP A 90 19.05 4.64 -2.96
CA ASP A 90 19.59 5.67 -2.08
C ASP A 90 19.17 7.08 -2.48
N CYS A 91 19.27 7.41 -3.77
CA CYS A 91 18.88 8.74 -4.28
C CYS A 91 17.38 9.00 -4.13
N VAL A 92 16.54 8.00 -4.43
CA VAL A 92 15.07 8.15 -4.34
C VAL A 92 14.63 8.25 -2.89
N VAL A 93 15.15 7.40 -2.00
CA VAL A 93 14.80 7.40 -0.56
C VAL A 93 15.13 8.73 0.10
N ARG A 94 16.25 9.36 -0.25
CA ARG A 94 16.63 10.68 0.31
C ARG A 94 15.73 11.84 -0.14
N ARG A 95 15.01 11.66 -1.23
CA ARG A 95 14.14 12.70 -1.84
C ARG A 95 12.65 12.42 -1.68
N MET A 96 12.27 11.15 -1.50
CA MET A 96 10.87 10.80 -1.33
C MET A 96 10.42 11.13 0.10
N ASP A 97 9.24 11.73 0.19
CA ASP A 97 8.51 11.88 1.43
C ASP A 97 7.46 10.76 1.52
N PHE A 98 7.87 9.61 2.07
CA PHE A 98 7.00 8.46 2.20
C PHE A 98 6.75 8.14 3.67
N PRO A 99 5.50 8.11 4.15
CA PRO A 99 5.18 7.90 5.55
C PRO A 99 5.88 6.66 6.11
N ASN A 100 6.58 6.82 7.23
CA ASN A 100 7.30 5.75 7.93
C ASN A 100 8.47 5.09 7.18
N TRP A 101 8.80 5.54 5.97
CA TRP A 101 9.90 5.05 5.15
C TRP A 101 10.90 6.16 4.83
N THR A 102 11.20 7.00 5.84
CA THR A 102 12.18 8.08 5.69
C THR A 102 13.60 7.53 5.64
N ALA A 103 14.50 8.26 4.99
CA ALA A 103 15.92 7.90 4.94
C ALA A 103 16.49 7.66 6.34
N GLU A 104 16.16 8.51 7.31
CA GLU A 104 16.60 8.39 8.69
C GLU A 104 16.18 7.04 9.30
N LYS A 105 14.90 6.69 9.24
CA LYS A 105 14.39 5.40 9.76
C LYS A 105 15.04 4.21 9.05
N LEU A 106 15.17 4.26 7.73
CA LEU A 106 15.74 3.16 6.95
C LEU A 106 17.21 2.95 7.26
N TYR A 107 18.01 4.02 7.36
CA TYR A 107 19.42 3.94 7.68
C TYR A 107 19.71 3.69 9.16
N SER A 108 18.73 3.86 10.07
CA SER A 108 18.92 3.47 11.47
C SER A 108 19.05 1.96 11.66
N VAL A 109 18.47 1.17 10.72
CA VAL A 109 18.49 -0.31 10.79
C VAL A 109 19.32 -0.96 9.67
N ASN A 110 19.64 -0.24 8.59
CA ASN A 110 20.34 -0.75 7.43
C ASN A 110 21.57 0.10 7.13
N LYS A 111 22.75 -0.52 6.97
CA LYS A 111 23.96 0.20 6.51
C LYS A 111 23.90 0.56 5.03
N VAL A 112 23.18 -0.23 4.25
CA VAL A 112 23.02 -0.10 2.79
C VAL A 112 21.58 -0.49 2.47
N LEU A 113 20.93 0.26 1.60
CA LEU A 113 19.56 -0.02 1.16
C LEU A 113 19.55 -0.76 -0.17
N ASN A 114 18.77 -1.82 -0.23
CA ASN A 114 18.35 -2.48 -1.46
C ASN A 114 16.86 -2.21 -1.67
N GLU A 115 16.31 -2.51 -2.84
CA GLU A 115 14.90 -2.26 -3.12
C GLU A 115 13.97 -2.99 -2.15
N TYR A 116 14.26 -4.23 -1.78
CA TYR A 116 13.45 -5.01 -0.83
C TYR A 116 13.45 -4.45 0.61
N ASP A 117 14.43 -3.60 0.94
CA ASP A 117 14.43 -2.87 2.22
C ASP A 117 13.45 -1.68 2.19
N VAL A 118 12.89 -1.36 1.02
CA VAL A 118 11.98 -0.25 0.78
C VAL A 118 10.75 -0.74 0.00
N PRO A 119 9.88 -1.55 0.62
CA PRO A 119 8.72 -2.15 -0.05
C PRO A 119 7.89 -1.19 -0.90
N PRO A 120 7.64 0.08 -0.50
CA PRO A 120 6.90 1.02 -1.35
C PRO A 120 7.52 1.21 -2.75
N LEU A 121 8.86 1.19 -2.88
CA LEU A 121 9.53 1.33 -4.17
C LEU A 121 9.47 0.05 -4.99
N GLU A 122 9.55 -1.12 -4.35
CA GLU A 122 9.36 -2.40 -5.01
C GLU A 122 7.95 -2.49 -5.61
N TYR A 123 6.92 -2.20 -4.81
CA TYR A 123 5.54 -2.14 -5.30
C TYR A 123 5.38 -1.13 -6.44
N LEU A 124 5.97 0.04 -6.32
CA LEU A 124 5.90 1.07 -7.36
C LEU A 124 6.54 0.59 -8.67
N ARG A 125 7.73 -0.03 -8.63
CA ARG A 125 8.38 -0.58 -9.84
C ARG A 125 7.52 -1.64 -10.52
N VAL A 126 7.01 -2.60 -9.74
CA VAL A 126 6.14 -3.68 -10.26
C VAL A 126 4.87 -3.09 -10.88
N LEU A 127 4.23 -2.16 -10.17
CA LEU A 127 3.02 -1.47 -10.61
C LEU A 127 3.24 -0.71 -11.93
N LEU A 128 4.27 0.14 -11.99
CA LEU A 128 4.58 0.90 -13.20
C LEU A 128 4.90 -0.02 -14.39
N THR A 129 5.54 -1.16 -14.12
CA THR A 129 5.81 -2.16 -15.15
C THR A 129 4.53 -2.83 -15.64
N SER A 130 3.64 -3.24 -14.74
CA SER A 130 2.36 -3.88 -15.06
C SER A 130 1.41 -2.96 -15.83
N LEU A 131 1.44 -1.67 -15.52
CA LEU A 131 0.68 -0.62 -16.21
C LEU A 131 1.33 -0.16 -17.52
N ARG A 132 2.49 -0.72 -17.89
CA ARG A 132 3.29 -0.30 -19.07
C ARG A 132 3.74 1.16 -19.01
N LEU A 133 3.75 1.75 -17.82
CA LEU A 133 4.30 3.09 -17.55
C LEU A 133 5.83 3.04 -17.40
N GLY A 134 6.36 1.89 -17.05
CA GLY A 134 7.77 1.57 -17.02
C GLY A 134 8.07 0.25 -17.70
N ARG A 135 9.32 0.04 -18.12
CA ARG A 135 9.76 -1.20 -18.75
C ARG A 135 11.22 -1.53 -18.52
N LYS A 136 11.52 -2.81 -18.49
CA LYS A 136 12.91 -3.31 -18.54
C LYS A 136 13.49 -3.11 -19.95
N MET A 137 14.75 -2.72 -20.00
CA MET A 137 15.53 -2.52 -21.22
C MET A 137 16.92 -3.11 -21.01
N GLY A 138 17.18 -4.31 -21.52
CA GLY A 138 18.48 -4.97 -21.27
C GLY A 138 18.74 -5.16 -19.78
N SER A 139 19.81 -4.54 -19.28
CA SER A 139 20.19 -4.53 -17.84
C SER A 139 19.59 -3.38 -17.05
N GLY A 140 18.76 -2.54 -17.68
CA GLY A 140 18.19 -1.36 -17.05
C GLY A 140 16.66 -1.35 -17.10
N TRP A 141 16.11 -0.31 -16.48
CA TRP A 141 14.68 -0.02 -16.44
C TRP A 141 14.46 1.48 -16.66
N ARG A 142 13.40 1.81 -17.36
CA ARG A 142 13.02 3.22 -17.58
C ARG A 142 11.52 3.40 -17.72
N LEU A 143 11.06 4.61 -17.43
CA LEU A 143 9.71 5.06 -17.78
C LEU A 143 9.51 5.05 -19.28
N THR A 144 8.33 4.66 -19.70
CA THR A 144 7.89 4.76 -21.11
C THR A 144 7.47 6.18 -21.46
N LYS A 145 7.21 6.48 -22.73
CA LYS A 145 6.66 7.78 -23.12
C LYS A 145 5.34 8.11 -22.39
N PRO A 146 4.33 7.19 -22.33
CA PRO A 146 3.14 7.42 -21.51
C PRO A 146 3.46 7.65 -20.03
N GLY A 147 4.42 6.88 -19.46
CA GLY A 147 4.87 7.09 -18.09
C GLY A 147 5.47 8.47 -17.85
N MET A 148 6.29 8.98 -18.77
CA MET A 148 6.85 10.33 -18.64
C MET A 148 5.80 11.43 -18.76
N VAL A 149 4.79 11.26 -19.62
CA VAL A 149 3.67 12.21 -19.73
C VAL A 149 2.85 12.26 -18.45
N LEU A 150 2.55 11.09 -17.88
CA LEU A 150 1.73 10.97 -16.67
C LEU A 150 2.39 11.60 -15.43
N VAL A 151 3.72 11.70 -15.38
CA VAL A 151 4.45 12.38 -14.30
C VAL A 151 4.02 13.84 -14.13
N GLY A 152 3.72 14.52 -15.22
CA GLY A 152 3.32 15.94 -15.23
C GLY A 152 1.86 16.20 -14.82
N ASP A 153 1.06 15.14 -14.64
CA ASP A 153 -0.35 15.23 -14.27
C ASP A 153 -0.62 14.42 -12.98
N PRO A 154 -0.53 15.05 -11.79
CA PRO A 154 -0.75 14.36 -10.52
C PRO A 154 -2.11 13.69 -10.39
N GLU A 155 -3.17 14.31 -10.92
CA GLU A 155 -4.54 13.78 -10.85
C GLU A 155 -4.68 12.53 -11.70
N ALA A 156 -4.24 12.57 -12.95
CA ALA A 156 -4.23 11.41 -13.84
C ALA A 156 -3.30 10.30 -13.28
N ALA A 157 -2.17 10.66 -12.68
CA ALA A 157 -1.29 9.71 -12.02
C ALA A 157 -1.99 9.02 -10.84
N PHE A 158 -2.67 9.76 -9.98
CA PHE A 158 -3.45 9.20 -8.88
C PHE A 158 -4.58 8.30 -9.40
N ALA A 159 -5.38 8.77 -10.35
CA ALA A 159 -6.49 8.02 -10.92
C ALA A 159 -6.04 6.74 -11.66
N THR A 160 -4.78 6.66 -12.08
CA THR A 160 -4.20 5.48 -12.72
C THR A 160 -3.54 4.54 -11.71
N ILE A 161 -2.72 5.08 -10.80
CA ILE A 161 -1.86 4.33 -9.90
C ILE A 161 -2.66 3.78 -8.71
N ALA A 162 -3.47 4.62 -8.03
CA ALA A 162 -4.13 4.22 -6.79
C ALA A 162 -5.13 3.05 -6.97
N PRO A 163 -6.07 3.07 -7.95
CA PRO A 163 -6.95 1.93 -8.15
C PRO A 163 -6.20 0.67 -8.61
N ALA A 164 -5.18 0.81 -9.45
CA ALA A 164 -4.39 -0.33 -9.87
C ALA A 164 -3.60 -0.93 -8.71
N PHE A 165 -3.02 -0.10 -7.84
CA PHE A 165 -2.31 -0.53 -6.65
C PHE A 165 -3.23 -1.25 -5.68
N LEU A 166 -4.41 -0.70 -5.38
CA LEU A 166 -5.31 -1.28 -4.40
C LEU A 166 -6.03 -2.53 -4.94
N PHE A 167 -6.55 -2.50 -6.18
CA PHE A 167 -7.44 -3.55 -6.66
C PHE A 167 -6.74 -4.67 -7.44
N ARG A 168 -5.47 -4.49 -7.89
CA ARG A 168 -4.77 -5.49 -8.70
C ARG A 168 -3.67 -6.23 -7.96
N PHE A 169 -3.25 -5.74 -6.79
CA PHE A 169 -2.27 -6.43 -5.96
C PHE A 169 -2.96 -7.21 -4.85
N ASP A 170 -2.48 -8.40 -4.57
CA ASP A 170 -2.83 -9.13 -3.36
C ASP A 170 -1.93 -8.64 -2.21
N HIS A 171 -2.44 -7.71 -1.42
CA HIS A 171 -1.74 -7.16 -0.26
C HIS A 171 -1.71 -8.13 0.95
N SER A 172 -2.37 -9.27 0.83
CA SER A 172 -2.35 -10.34 1.84
C SER A 172 -1.39 -11.49 1.49
N GLU A 173 -0.72 -11.41 0.34
CA GLU A 173 0.22 -12.43 -0.11
C GLU A 173 1.32 -12.69 0.93
N GLY A 174 1.63 -13.96 1.16
CA GLY A 174 2.62 -14.39 2.15
C GLY A 174 2.11 -14.42 3.60
N ARG A 175 0.85 -14.04 3.87
CA ARG A 175 0.23 -14.23 5.16
C ARG A 175 -0.21 -15.66 5.38
N ARG A 176 -0.29 -16.06 6.67
CA ARG A 176 -0.85 -17.37 7.01
C ARG A 176 -2.34 -17.40 6.73
N ALA A 177 -2.84 -18.58 6.37
CA ALA A 177 -4.27 -18.80 6.25
C ALA A 177 -4.97 -18.39 7.56
N GLY A 178 -6.03 -17.55 7.45
CA GLY A 178 -6.74 -16.99 8.59
C GLY A 178 -6.24 -15.64 9.10
N GLU A 179 -5.06 -15.18 8.67
CA GLU A 179 -4.56 -13.82 8.97
C GLU A 179 -4.94 -12.79 7.89
N ALA A 180 -5.37 -13.25 6.70
CA ALA A 180 -5.86 -12.37 5.66
C ALA A 180 -7.25 -11.83 6.02
N PRO A 181 -7.51 -10.52 5.83
CA PRO A 181 -8.84 -9.96 6.05
C PRO A 181 -9.88 -10.62 5.13
N VAL A 182 -11.04 -10.93 5.69
CA VAL A 182 -12.17 -11.44 4.89
C VAL A 182 -12.84 -10.28 4.15
N GLY A 183 -13.17 -10.47 2.87
CA GLY A 183 -13.84 -9.49 2.05
C GLY A 183 -13.00 -9.02 0.86
N ASP A 184 -13.44 -7.92 0.26
CA ASP A 184 -12.77 -7.27 -0.86
C ASP A 184 -12.59 -5.77 -0.61
N TRP A 185 -11.91 -5.09 -1.53
CA TRP A 185 -11.65 -3.67 -1.43
C TRP A 185 -12.91 -2.81 -1.36
N HIS A 186 -14.01 -3.20 -2.00
CA HIS A 186 -15.27 -2.45 -1.94
C HIS A 186 -15.88 -2.52 -0.54
N LEU A 187 -15.90 -3.71 0.06
CA LEU A 187 -16.37 -3.91 1.44
C LEU A 187 -15.52 -3.09 2.43
N TRP A 188 -14.18 -3.16 2.31
CA TRP A 188 -13.27 -2.48 3.23
C TRP A 188 -13.37 -0.96 3.11
N LEU A 189 -13.44 -0.43 1.89
CA LEU A 189 -13.63 1.01 1.67
C LEU A 189 -14.97 1.50 2.21
N HIS A 190 -16.06 0.74 2.04
CA HIS A 190 -17.34 1.07 2.65
C HIS A 190 -17.29 1.02 4.18
N ALA A 191 -16.65 0.02 4.78
CA ALA A 191 -16.48 -0.07 6.22
C ALA A 191 -15.69 1.14 6.75
N ILE A 192 -14.55 1.46 6.15
CA ILE A 192 -13.73 2.63 6.54
C ILE A 192 -14.50 3.94 6.31
N ASN A 193 -15.32 4.03 5.25
CA ASN A 193 -16.13 5.23 5.01
C ASN A 193 -17.11 5.52 6.15
N ARG A 194 -17.58 4.47 6.86
CA ARG A 194 -18.46 4.57 8.04
C ARG A 194 -17.70 4.95 9.32
N MET A 195 -16.38 4.76 9.36
CA MET A 195 -15.57 5.13 10.51
C MET A 195 -15.56 6.66 10.72
N PRO A 196 -15.35 7.15 11.95
CA PRO A 196 -15.26 8.58 12.24
C PRO A 196 -14.16 9.28 11.42
N TRP A 197 -14.37 10.57 11.12
CA TRP A 197 -13.37 11.39 10.41
C TRP A 197 -12.23 11.86 11.32
N ASP A 198 -12.51 12.05 12.60
CA ASP A 198 -11.55 12.45 13.62
C ASP A 198 -10.58 11.33 14.03
N GLY A 199 -10.89 10.09 13.63
CA GLY A 199 -10.00 8.94 13.74
C GLY A 199 -10.68 7.67 14.24
N PHE A 200 -10.02 6.55 13.96
CA PHE A 200 -10.43 5.20 14.39
C PHE A 200 -9.19 4.33 14.61
N THR A 201 -9.35 3.26 15.38
CA THR A 201 -8.32 2.23 15.55
C THR A 201 -8.58 1.02 14.65
N LEU A 202 -7.57 0.19 14.43
CA LEU A 202 -7.78 -1.07 13.70
C LEU A 202 -8.65 -2.07 14.47
N PRO A 203 -8.61 -2.16 15.80
CA PRO A 203 -9.61 -2.89 16.57
C PRO A 203 -11.06 -2.42 16.31
N ASP A 204 -11.30 -1.10 16.20
CA ASP A 204 -12.65 -0.60 15.86
C ASP A 204 -13.11 -1.08 14.48
N LEU A 205 -12.21 -1.01 13.49
CA LEU A 205 -12.48 -1.51 12.15
C LEU A 205 -12.67 -3.04 12.14
N ALA A 206 -11.86 -3.78 12.90
CA ALA A 206 -12.02 -5.22 13.05
C ALA A 206 -13.36 -5.60 13.67
N ASN A 207 -13.79 -4.88 14.72
CA ASN A 207 -15.10 -5.08 15.34
C ASN A 207 -16.25 -4.77 14.37
N LEU A 208 -16.11 -3.76 13.53
CA LEU A 208 -17.11 -3.45 12.50
C LEU A 208 -17.23 -4.55 11.43
N LEU A 209 -16.09 -5.14 11.02
CA LEU A 209 -16.04 -6.15 9.95
C LEU A 209 -16.37 -7.57 10.44
N HIS A 210 -15.96 -7.92 11.65
CA HIS A 210 -15.98 -9.30 12.15
C HIS A 210 -16.83 -9.48 13.41
N GLY A 211 -17.40 -8.40 13.95
CA GLY A 211 -18.15 -8.40 15.20
C GLY A 211 -17.27 -8.20 16.44
N PRO A 212 -17.91 -7.94 17.60
CA PRO A 212 -17.23 -7.73 18.86
C PRO A 212 -16.41 -8.98 19.24
N SER A 213 -15.23 -8.76 19.82
CA SER A 213 -14.25 -9.78 20.20
C SER A 213 -13.30 -10.23 19.07
N ALA A 214 -13.22 -9.53 17.95
CA ALA A 214 -12.10 -9.71 17.05
C ALA A 214 -10.82 -9.31 17.80
N GLY A 215 -9.93 -10.27 18.08
CA GLY A 215 -8.73 -10.08 18.90
C GLY A 215 -7.79 -9.00 18.34
N GLY A 216 -7.11 -8.28 19.23
CA GLY A 216 -6.12 -7.25 18.89
C GLY A 216 -4.71 -7.82 18.64
N GLY A 217 -3.77 -6.91 18.40
CA GLY A 217 -2.35 -7.21 18.21
C GLY A 217 -1.97 -7.72 16.81
N TRP A 218 -0.66 -7.89 16.62
CA TRP A 218 -0.07 -8.27 15.32
C TRP A 218 -0.51 -9.65 14.80
N ARG A 219 -0.88 -10.56 15.68
CA ARG A 219 -1.33 -11.92 15.35
C ARG A 219 -2.85 -12.05 15.23
N GLY A 220 -3.58 -10.97 15.53
CA GLY A 220 -5.03 -10.90 15.40
C GLY A 220 -5.49 -10.26 14.08
N PRO A 221 -6.81 -10.08 13.92
CA PRO A 221 -7.40 -9.40 12.78
C PRO A 221 -6.81 -8.00 12.53
N ALA A 222 -6.47 -7.24 13.59
CA ALA A 222 -5.85 -5.93 13.47
C ALA A 222 -4.53 -5.96 12.69
N GLY A 223 -3.68 -6.98 12.89
CA GLY A 223 -2.44 -7.16 12.12
C GLY A 223 -2.70 -7.44 10.64
N GLY A 224 -3.75 -8.21 10.33
CA GLY A 224 -4.23 -8.44 8.97
C GLY A 224 -4.69 -7.14 8.30
N LEU A 225 -5.56 -6.40 8.98
CA LEU A 225 -6.07 -5.11 8.51
C LEU A 225 -4.95 -4.08 8.32
N PHE A 226 -3.97 -4.05 9.24
CA PHE A 226 -2.83 -3.14 9.15
C PHE A 226 -2.08 -3.27 7.82
N SER A 227 -1.63 -4.46 7.49
CA SER A 227 -0.71 -4.65 6.36
C SER A 227 -1.43 -4.86 5.04
N ALA A 228 -2.63 -5.48 5.03
CA ALA A 228 -3.35 -5.74 3.79
C ALA A 228 -4.30 -4.60 3.37
N ILE A 229 -4.68 -3.71 4.30
CA ILE A 229 -5.66 -2.66 4.02
C ILE A 229 -5.14 -1.27 4.40
N ALA A 230 -4.78 -1.04 5.67
CA ALA A 230 -4.50 0.30 6.16
C ALA A 230 -3.19 0.87 5.59
N MET A 231 -2.11 0.08 5.56
CA MET A 231 -0.85 0.49 4.93
C MET A 231 -0.99 0.76 3.42
N PRO A 232 -1.61 -0.10 2.60
CA PRO A 232 -1.87 0.23 1.20
C PRO A 232 -2.67 1.52 1.01
N LEU A 233 -3.68 1.78 1.85
CA LEU A 233 -4.44 3.03 1.80
C LEU A 233 -3.60 4.24 2.22
N GLU A 234 -2.70 4.11 3.20
CA GLU A 234 -1.73 5.14 3.56
C GLU A 234 -0.80 5.44 2.38
N TRP A 235 -0.28 4.42 1.71
CA TRP A 235 0.59 4.57 0.55
C TRP A 235 -0.13 5.18 -0.65
N ALA A 236 -1.39 4.84 -0.86
CA ALA A 236 -2.23 5.48 -1.86
C ALA A 236 -2.62 6.93 -1.48
N GLY A 237 -2.43 7.34 -0.22
CA GLY A 237 -2.74 8.68 0.27
C GLY A 237 -4.17 8.88 0.75
N LEU A 238 -4.91 7.81 0.92
CA LEU A 238 -6.31 7.84 1.36
C LEU A 238 -6.46 7.84 2.88
N LEU A 239 -5.49 7.26 3.59
CA LEU A 239 -5.39 7.29 5.04
C LEU A 239 -4.07 7.91 5.49
N THR A 240 -4.07 8.41 6.72
CA THR A 240 -2.88 8.78 7.49
C THR A 240 -3.00 8.22 8.89
N ARG A 241 -1.88 8.07 9.60
CA ARG A 241 -1.87 7.59 10.99
C ARG A 241 -0.99 8.44 11.88
N THR A 242 -1.26 8.36 13.18
CA THR A 242 -0.34 8.86 14.20
C THR A 242 0.60 7.73 14.63
N ASP A 243 1.90 8.03 14.66
CA ASP A 243 2.92 7.12 15.22
C ASP A 243 2.88 7.22 16.76
N SER A 244 1.93 6.56 17.40
CA SER A 244 1.84 6.53 18.86
C SER A 244 1.40 5.16 19.32
N GLY A 245 2.23 4.50 20.11
CA GLY A 245 1.88 3.24 20.75
C GLY A 245 1.97 1.99 19.86
N GLY A 246 1.34 0.92 20.28
CA GLY A 246 1.22 -0.32 19.55
C GLY A 246 0.20 -0.25 18.40
N ILE A 247 0.10 -1.32 17.62
CA ILE A 247 -0.81 -1.40 16.47
C ILE A 247 -2.28 -1.12 16.84
N ASP A 248 -2.68 -1.49 18.05
CA ASP A 248 -4.05 -1.31 18.54
C ASP A 248 -4.35 0.13 18.99
N GLU A 249 -3.30 0.93 19.23
CA GLU A 249 -3.39 2.31 19.70
C GLU A 249 -3.21 3.33 18.56
N MET A 250 -2.76 2.89 17.38
CA MET A 250 -2.59 3.75 16.22
C MET A 250 -3.93 4.34 15.79
N ILE A 251 -4.00 5.65 15.71
CA ILE A 251 -5.18 6.35 15.21
C ILE A 251 -5.03 6.60 13.71
N TRP A 252 -5.93 6.03 12.95
CA TRP A 252 -6.04 6.20 11.51
C TRP A 252 -7.07 7.26 11.18
N ARG A 253 -6.78 8.10 10.20
CA ARG A 253 -7.68 9.16 9.74
C ARG A 253 -7.78 9.14 8.22
N LYS A 254 -8.96 9.43 7.72
CA LYS A 254 -9.17 9.69 6.30
C LYS A 254 -8.51 11.03 5.94
N THR A 255 -7.76 11.06 4.84
CA THR A 255 -7.19 12.30 4.31
C THR A 255 -8.26 13.09 3.54
N PRO A 256 -8.05 14.38 3.22
CA PRO A 256 -8.94 15.11 2.31
C PRO A 256 -9.09 14.42 0.94
N LEU A 257 -8.07 13.67 0.51
CA LEU A 257 -8.10 12.90 -0.74
C LEU A 257 -9.12 11.74 -0.72
N TRP A 258 -9.50 11.24 0.47
CA TRP A 258 -10.59 10.26 0.61
C TRP A 258 -11.90 10.79 0.05
N ALA A 259 -12.32 11.99 0.44
CA ALA A 259 -13.56 12.58 -0.02
C ALA A 259 -13.50 13.08 -1.46
N ALA A 260 -12.34 13.64 -1.86
CA ALA A 260 -12.15 14.17 -3.20
C ALA A 260 -11.91 13.06 -4.25
N GLY A 261 -11.21 11.99 -3.86
CA GLY A 261 -10.75 10.93 -4.77
C GLY A 261 -11.69 9.73 -4.89
N LEU A 262 -12.61 9.52 -3.95
CA LEU A 262 -13.51 8.37 -3.95
C LEU A 262 -14.97 8.78 -4.15
N GLU A 263 -15.70 7.94 -4.87
CA GLU A 263 -17.14 8.01 -5.05
C GLU A 263 -17.76 6.69 -4.59
N PHE A 264 -18.65 6.78 -3.61
CA PHE A 264 -19.37 5.65 -3.06
C PHE A 264 -20.77 5.59 -3.66
N GLN A 265 -21.08 4.51 -4.38
CA GLN A 265 -22.41 4.29 -4.88
C GLN A 265 -23.30 3.72 -3.77
N PRO A 266 -24.57 4.15 -3.67
CA PRO A 266 -25.51 3.55 -2.74
C PRO A 266 -25.59 2.04 -3.00
N GLN A 267 -25.36 1.23 -1.98
CA GLN A 267 -25.64 -0.20 -2.07
C GLN A 267 -27.15 -0.37 -2.11
N THR A 268 -27.69 -0.82 -3.23
CA THR A 268 -29.05 -1.34 -3.28
C THR A 268 -29.00 -2.66 -2.50
N ILE A 269 -29.40 -2.62 -1.23
CA ILE A 269 -29.60 -3.84 -0.45
C ILE A 269 -30.75 -4.56 -1.12
N SER A 270 -30.43 -5.56 -1.94
CA SER A 270 -31.44 -6.52 -2.40
C SER A 270 -31.95 -7.26 -1.15
N THR A 271 -33.12 -6.88 -0.67
CA THR A 271 -33.80 -7.52 0.47
C THR A 271 -34.35 -8.89 0.10
N ASN A 272 -33.58 -9.71 -0.60
CA ASN A 272 -33.88 -11.13 -0.73
C ASN A 272 -33.38 -11.87 0.52
N VAL A 273 -33.88 -11.45 1.69
CA VAL A 273 -33.86 -12.29 2.87
C VAL A 273 -34.95 -13.34 2.65
N VAL A 274 -34.56 -14.49 2.13
CA VAL A 274 -35.44 -15.67 2.17
C VAL A 274 -35.54 -16.08 3.64
N PRO A 275 -36.72 -15.97 4.28
CA PRO A 275 -36.87 -16.42 5.66
C PRO A 275 -36.61 -17.93 5.71
N PHE A 276 -35.63 -18.31 6.54
CA PHE A 276 -35.37 -19.72 6.83
C PHE A 276 -36.56 -20.24 7.64
N THR A 277 -37.55 -20.80 6.97
CA THR A 277 -38.62 -21.54 7.64
C THR A 277 -38.02 -22.86 8.08
N SER A 278 -37.72 -22.98 9.39
CA SER A 278 -37.48 -24.27 10.05
C SER A 278 -38.70 -25.15 9.84
N ARG A 279 -38.56 -26.21 9.05
CA ARG A 279 -39.51 -27.31 9.08
C ARG A 279 -39.30 -28.06 10.39
N VAL A 280 -40.33 -28.03 11.25
CA VAL A 280 -40.52 -28.91 12.40
C VAL A 280 -40.76 -30.33 11.90
#